data_32c916d6257419651a71ea7147f05f63
#
_entry.id   32c916d6257419651a71ea7147f05f63
#
_cell.length_a   1.000
_cell.length_b   1.000
_cell.length_c   1.000
_cell.angle_alpha   90.00
_cell.angle_beta   90.00
_cell.angle_gamma   90.00
#
_symmetry.space_group_name_H-M   'P 1'
#
loop_
_entity.id
_entity.type
_entity.pdbx_description
1 polymer ?
#
loop_
_entity_poly.entity_id
_entity_poly.type
_entity_poly.pdbx_seq_one_letter_code
_entity_poly.pdbx_strand_id
1 'polypeptide(L)'
;MKFKTLYEIGFTDLVSVIPPNAELSAMSKIQADQAGKAPGRQNAQGTWGGYGWQDYTPTPNDVERWDRSHANIGLKASKYPAVDIDVVNEGLARVIGEMAVKALGKAPMRIGRYPKRLLMYRTDEKIGRMQVRFRDGMGVEQLVEFLGDGQQYVIAGIHPITKEPYSLDVDLEARGPAGLKKVTREKIEQFFADLTETLEMMGCQIIHADKTAQKAVERQSVDQASLIAPSVAHVQAAVAAIPNKTEHFPDRDDYIRMGYAIKAACGPDNEADAFEIFEAWSASWEDGANTLDTIEADFGRMHPPYELGWDWLAGKAATFGYKREVDE
;
A
#
# COMPACT_ATOMS: atom_id res chain seq x y z
N MET A 1 -16.19 -23.11 3.56
CA MET A 1 -15.50 -22.08 4.35
C MET A 1 -16.54 -21.19 5.03
N LYS A 2 -16.36 -20.89 6.33
CA LYS A 2 -17.27 -20.06 7.14
C LYS A 2 -16.49 -18.98 7.86
N PHE A 3 -17.11 -17.82 8.07
CA PHE A 3 -16.51 -16.73 8.88
C PHE A 3 -16.13 -17.20 10.28
N LYS A 4 -17.04 -17.91 10.95
CA LYS A 4 -16.82 -18.40 12.30
C LYS A 4 -15.56 -19.28 12.37
N THR A 5 -15.42 -20.27 11.48
CA THR A 5 -14.25 -21.15 11.44
C THR A 5 -12.96 -20.37 11.24
N LEU A 6 -12.92 -19.45 10.27
CA LEU A 6 -11.74 -18.61 10.02
C LEU A 6 -11.39 -17.74 11.24
N TYR A 7 -12.40 -17.17 11.89
CA TYR A 7 -12.21 -16.33 13.07
C TYR A 7 -11.61 -17.14 14.23
N GLU A 8 -12.14 -18.35 14.49
CA GLU A 8 -11.67 -19.24 15.57
C GLU A 8 -10.23 -19.71 15.38
N ILE A 9 -9.77 -19.86 14.14
CA ILE A 9 -8.37 -20.21 13.84
C ILE A 9 -7.43 -19.01 13.73
N GLY A 10 -7.92 -17.78 13.99
CA GLY A 10 -7.13 -16.59 14.16
C GLY A 10 -7.11 -15.57 12.99
N PHE A 11 -7.95 -15.73 11.96
CA PHE A 11 -8.18 -14.67 10.98
C PHE A 11 -9.10 -13.60 11.57
N THR A 12 -8.53 -12.57 12.18
CA THR A 12 -9.28 -11.52 12.90
C THR A 12 -9.71 -10.34 12.04
N ASP A 13 -9.12 -10.18 10.86
CA ASP A 13 -9.35 -9.06 9.94
C ASP A 13 -10.33 -9.42 8.81
N LEU A 14 -11.39 -10.13 9.18
CA LEU A 14 -12.45 -10.56 8.28
C LEU A 14 -13.37 -9.40 7.89
N VAL A 15 -13.87 -9.42 6.66
CA VAL A 15 -14.77 -8.41 6.10
C VAL A 15 -16.00 -9.10 5.51
N SER A 16 -17.20 -8.68 5.95
CA SER A 16 -18.42 -9.07 5.28
C SER A 16 -18.54 -8.36 3.94
N VAL A 17 -18.75 -9.12 2.88
CA VAL A 17 -18.89 -8.62 1.52
C VAL A 17 -20.26 -8.99 0.99
N ILE A 18 -20.92 -8.04 0.34
CA ILE A 18 -22.25 -8.21 -0.24
C ILE A 18 -22.22 -9.36 -1.25
N PRO A 19 -23.09 -10.40 -1.14
CA PRO A 19 -23.13 -11.45 -2.14
C PRO A 19 -23.65 -10.94 -3.49
N PRO A 20 -23.27 -11.56 -4.61
CA PRO A 20 -23.85 -11.20 -5.92
C PRO A 20 -25.37 -11.36 -5.93
N ASN A 21 -26.06 -10.45 -6.60
CA ASN A 21 -27.52 -10.38 -6.71
C ASN A 21 -28.26 -10.10 -5.38
N ALA A 22 -27.56 -9.65 -4.34
CA ALA A 22 -28.19 -9.22 -3.10
C ALA A 22 -29.03 -7.95 -3.34
N GLU A 23 -30.19 -7.88 -2.68
CA GLU A 23 -31.03 -6.69 -2.67
C GLU A 23 -30.33 -5.59 -1.86
N LEU A 24 -30.08 -4.45 -2.50
CA LEU A 24 -29.46 -3.30 -1.85
C LEU A 24 -30.51 -2.41 -1.17
N SER A 25 -30.18 -1.90 -0.02
CA SER A 25 -30.99 -0.90 0.66
C SER A 25 -31.11 0.36 -0.20
N ALA A 26 -32.29 0.97 -0.22
CA ALA A 26 -32.54 2.25 -0.91
C ALA A 26 -31.60 3.39 -0.44
N MET A 27 -31.06 3.28 0.78
CA MET A 27 -30.08 4.23 1.35
C MET A 27 -28.63 3.86 1.03
N SER A 28 -28.39 2.74 0.34
CA SER A 28 -27.03 2.30 0.01
C SER A 28 -26.43 3.17 -1.08
N LYS A 29 -25.16 3.58 -0.88
CA LYS A 29 -24.36 4.24 -1.93
C LYS A 29 -23.66 3.22 -2.86
N ILE A 30 -23.72 1.93 -2.54
CA ILE A 30 -23.12 0.85 -3.32
C ILE A 30 -24.02 0.57 -4.52
N GLN A 31 -23.39 0.46 -5.70
CA GLN A 31 -24.09 0.15 -6.94
C GLN A 31 -24.24 -1.38 -7.11
N ALA A 32 -25.24 -1.80 -7.87
CA ALA A 32 -25.54 -3.23 -8.05
C ALA A 32 -24.39 -4.03 -8.69
N ASP A 33 -23.59 -3.42 -9.56
CA ASP A 33 -22.41 -4.00 -10.19
C ASP A 33 -21.22 -4.21 -9.23
N GLN A 34 -21.23 -3.53 -8.09
CA GLN A 34 -20.25 -3.69 -7.01
C GLN A 34 -20.60 -4.87 -6.09
N ALA A 35 -21.83 -5.38 -6.13
CA ALA A 35 -22.22 -6.57 -5.37
C ALA A 35 -21.34 -7.77 -5.74
N GLY A 36 -20.94 -8.56 -4.75
CA GLY A 36 -19.97 -9.65 -4.89
C GLY A 36 -18.54 -9.24 -4.54
N LYS A 37 -18.23 -7.94 -4.48
CA LYS A 37 -16.90 -7.41 -4.15
C LYS A 37 -16.92 -6.31 -3.07
N ALA A 38 -18.00 -5.51 -3.02
CA ALA A 38 -18.11 -4.41 -2.07
C ALA A 38 -18.37 -4.90 -0.65
N PRO A 39 -17.62 -4.38 0.36
CA PRO A 39 -17.94 -4.61 1.76
C PRO A 39 -19.34 -4.10 2.13
N GLY A 40 -20.10 -4.93 2.82
CA GLY A 40 -21.45 -4.56 3.25
C GLY A 40 -22.03 -5.51 4.28
N ARG A 41 -23.14 -5.10 4.87
CA ARG A 41 -23.88 -5.86 5.89
C ARG A 41 -25.35 -5.89 5.56
N GLN A 42 -25.99 -6.99 5.91
CA GLN A 42 -27.43 -7.12 5.84
C GLN A 42 -28.08 -6.44 7.06
N ASN A 43 -29.10 -5.63 6.83
CA ASN A 43 -29.92 -5.01 7.87
C ASN A 43 -31.07 -5.94 8.31
N ALA A 44 -31.89 -5.48 9.25
CA ALA A 44 -33.02 -6.25 9.79
C ALA A 44 -34.13 -6.55 8.74
N GLN A 45 -34.20 -5.77 7.68
CA GLN A 45 -35.14 -5.95 6.56
C GLN A 45 -34.61 -6.93 5.50
N GLY A 46 -33.40 -7.47 5.67
CA GLY A 46 -32.79 -8.39 4.72
C GLY A 46 -32.05 -7.72 3.55
N THR A 47 -32.05 -6.37 3.47
CA THR A 47 -31.34 -5.63 2.42
C THR A 47 -29.92 -5.27 2.84
N TRP A 48 -29.04 -5.00 1.87
CA TRP A 48 -27.62 -4.80 2.09
C TRP A 48 -27.21 -3.34 1.94
N GLY A 49 -26.27 -2.90 2.78
CA GLY A 49 -25.65 -1.58 2.71
C GLY A 49 -24.19 -1.61 3.12
N GLY A 50 -23.46 -0.59 2.72
CA GLY A 50 -22.07 -0.41 3.12
C GLY A 50 -21.90 -0.10 4.61
N TYR A 51 -20.68 -0.29 5.14
CA TYR A 51 -20.30 0.08 6.50
C TYR A 51 -18.82 0.51 6.56
N GLY A 52 -18.43 1.16 7.63
CA GLY A 52 -17.03 1.55 7.87
C GLY A 52 -16.15 0.36 8.22
N TRP A 53 -15.84 -0.47 7.23
CA TRP A 53 -15.14 -1.75 7.42
C TRP A 53 -13.63 -1.58 7.72
N GLN A 54 -13.03 -0.46 7.29
CA GLN A 54 -11.59 -0.22 7.44
C GLN A 54 -11.15 -0.31 8.91
N ASP A 55 -11.86 0.38 9.77
CA ASP A 55 -11.55 0.48 11.21
C ASP A 55 -12.35 -0.52 12.05
N TYR A 56 -13.21 -1.33 11.42
CA TYR A 56 -14.08 -2.26 12.12
C TYR A 56 -13.38 -3.58 12.45
N THR A 57 -13.35 -3.93 13.74
CA THR A 57 -12.89 -5.24 14.19
C THR A 57 -14.11 -6.14 14.44
N PRO A 58 -14.25 -7.27 13.73
CA PRO A 58 -15.38 -8.17 13.91
C PRO A 58 -15.37 -8.85 15.28
N THR A 59 -16.56 -9.05 15.82
CA THR A 59 -16.82 -9.83 17.03
C THR A 59 -17.29 -11.24 16.70
N PRO A 60 -17.29 -12.21 17.65
CA PRO A 60 -17.90 -13.53 17.45
C PRO A 60 -19.36 -13.47 16.97
N ASN A 61 -20.14 -12.53 17.47
CA ASN A 61 -21.53 -12.32 17.04
C ASN A 61 -21.64 -11.84 15.58
N ASP A 62 -20.67 -11.03 15.15
CA ASP A 62 -20.65 -10.56 13.75
C ASP A 62 -20.39 -11.69 12.78
N VAL A 63 -19.39 -12.51 13.04
CA VAL A 63 -19.03 -13.63 12.15
C VAL A 63 -20.16 -14.65 12.05
N GLU A 64 -20.87 -14.92 13.14
CA GLU A 64 -22.07 -15.77 13.11
C GLU A 64 -23.23 -15.15 12.32
N ARG A 65 -23.42 -13.84 12.43
CA ARG A 65 -24.45 -13.10 11.66
C ARG A 65 -24.10 -13.11 10.17
N TRP A 66 -22.83 -12.91 9.80
CA TRP A 66 -22.36 -12.93 8.43
C TRP A 66 -22.49 -14.32 7.78
N ASP A 67 -22.24 -15.38 8.55
CA ASP A 67 -22.50 -16.76 8.09
C ASP A 67 -23.99 -17.00 7.82
N ARG A 68 -24.89 -16.53 8.68
CA ARG A 68 -26.34 -16.64 8.50
C ARG A 68 -26.86 -15.83 7.31
N SER A 69 -26.25 -14.70 7.00
CA SER A 69 -26.64 -13.87 5.84
C SER A 69 -26.01 -14.32 4.53
N HIS A 70 -25.22 -15.39 4.54
CA HIS A 70 -24.50 -15.92 3.37
C HIS A 70 -23.61 -14.86 2.68
N ALA A 71 -23.00 -13.95 3.46
CA ALA A 71 -22.07 -12.98 2.94
C ALA A 71 -20.86 -13.63 2.26
N ASN A 72 -20.34 -13.02 1.20
CA ASN A 72 -19.01 -13.38 0.72
C ASN A 72 -17.96 -13.01 1.76
N ILE A 73 -16.91 -13.82 1.88
CA ILE A 73 -15.85 -13.63 2.89
C ILE A 73 -14.72 -12.81 2.28
N GLY A 74 -14.47 -11.64 2.87
CA GLY A 74 -13.33 -10.81 2.58
C GLY A 74 -12.28 -10.82 3.68
N LEU A 75 -11.06 -10.42 3.32
CA LEU A 75 -9.96 -10.14 4.25
C LEU A 75 -9.47 -8.71 4.05
N LYS A 76 -9.11 -8.03 5.16
CA LYS A 76 -8.36 -6.79 5.09
C LYS A 76 -6.92 -7.07 4.67
N ALA A 77 -6.45 -6.28 3.72
CA ALA A 77 -5.11 -6.45 3.17
C ALA A 77 -4.01 -5.84 4.04
N SER A 78 -4.34 -5.05 5.05
CA SER A 78 -3.36 -4.46 5.96
C SER A 78 -2.47 -5.48 6.66
N LYS A 79 -3.06 -6.58 7.16
CA LYS A 79 -2.35 -7.67 7.82
C LYS A 79 -2.15 -8.88 6.90
N TYR A 80 -3.07 -9.06 5.98
CA TYR A 80 -3.09 -10.16 5.00
C TYR A 80 -3.03 -9.60 3.58
N PRO A 81 -1.89 -9.01 3.16
CA PRO A 81 -1.77 -8.46 1.81
C PRO A 81 -1.83 -9.55 0.74
N ALA A 82 -2.11 -9.12 -0.48
CA ALA A 82 -2.17 -10.04 -1.61
C ALA A 82 -1.57 -9.44 -2.88
N VAL A 83 -1.02 -10.29 -3.75
CA VAL A 83 -0.70 -9.95 -5.13
C VAL A 83 -1.88 -10.39 -5.99
N ASP A 84 -2.61 -9.44 -6.56
CA ASP A 84 -3.73 -9.68 -7.48
C ASP A 84 -3.24 -9.57 -8.93
N ILE A 85 -3.25 -10.71 -9.63
CA ILE A 85 -2.82 -10.84 -11.02
C ILE A 85 -4.07 -10.81 -11.89
N ASP A 86 -4.52 -9.59 -12.22
CA ASP A 86 -5.67 -9.35 -13.10
C ASP A 86 -5.25 -9.35 -14.58
N VAL A 87 -4.73 -10.50 -15.02
CA VAL A 87 -4.18 -10.75 -16.34
C VAL A 87 -4.99 -11.81 -17.05
N VAL A 88 -5.55 -11.49 -18.23
CA VAL A 88 -6.39 -12.43 -19.03
C VAL A 88 -5.56 -13.30 -19.98
N ASN A 89 -4.31 -12.93 -20.28
CA ASN A 89 -3.40 -13.78 -21.01
C ASN A 89 -2.86 -14.87 -20.09
N GLU A 90 -3.19 -16.13 -20.37
CA GLU A 90 -2.84 -17.28 -19.51
C GLU A 90 -1.32 -17.45 -19.35
N GLY A 91 -0.56 -17.31 -20.46
CA GLY A 91 0.89 -17.42 -20.44
C GLY A 91 1.54 -16.37 -19.53
N LEU A 92 1.14 -15.12 -19.69
CA LEU A 92 1.61 -14.02 -18.84
C LEU A 92 1.15 -14.20 -17.38
N ALA A 93 -0.11 -14.55 -17.13
CA ALA A 93 -0.60 -14.78 -15.77
C ALA A 93 0.18 -15.88 -15.05
N ARG A 94 0.60 -16.94 -15.78
CA ARG A 94 1.44 -18.01 -15.24
C ARG A 94 2.84 -17.51 -14.92
N VAL A 95 3.51 -16.84 -15.86
CA VAL A 95 4.87 -16.30 -15.67
C VAL A 95 4.92 -15.34 -14.48
N ILE A 96 3.96 -14.40 -14.41
CA ILE A 96 3.88 -13.44 -13.30
C ILE A 96 3.66 -14.17 -11.97
N GLY A 97 2.79 -15.19 -11.94
CA GLY A 97 2.56 -16.01 -10.74
C GLY A 97 3.81 -16.77 -10.30
N GLU A 98 4.58 -17.33 -11.22
CA GLU A 98 5.86 -18.00 -10.94
C GLU A 98 6.91 -17.00 -10.40
N MET A 99 6.99 -15.80 -10.97
CA MET A 99 7.84 -14.73 -10.48
C MET A 99 7.47 -14.32 -9.03
N ALA A 100 6.18 -14.14 -8.76
CA ALA A 100 5.71 -13.80 -7.42
C ALA A 100 6.07 -14.91 -6.41
N VAL A 101 5.88 -16.18 -6.76
CA VAL A 101 6.26 -17.32 -5.90
C VAL A 101 7.77 -17.37 -5.67
N LYS A 102 8.58 -17.09 -6.69
CA LYS A 102 10.04 -17.07 -6.58
C LYS A 102 10.53 -15.94 -5.67
N ALA A 103 9.99 -14.74 -5.82
CA ALA A 103 10.40 -13.54 -5.07
C ALA A 103 9.86 -13.52 -3.63
N LEU A 104 8.56 -13.82 -3.46
CA LEU A 104 7.82 -13.64 -2.22
C LEU A 104 7.60 -14.95 -1.45
N GLY A 105 7.83 -16.09 -2.10
CA GLY A 105 7.60 -17.42 -1.57
C GLY A 105 6.22 -17.98 -1.90
N LYS A 106 6.07 -19.31 -1.70
CA LYS A 106 4.83 -20.03 -1.99
C LYS A 106 3.67 -19.51 -1.12
N ALA A 107 2.57 -19.18 -1.74
CA ALA A 107 1.38 -18.61 -1.12
C ALA A 107 0.11 -19.35 -1.55
N PRO A 108 -0.96 -19.35 -0.74
CA PRO A 108 -2.28 -19.77 -1.17
C PRO A 108 -2.74 -18.96 -2.38
N MET A 109 -3.28 -19.65 -3.38
CA MET A 109 -3.77 -19.04 -4.60
C MET A 109 -5.30 -19.14 -4.67
N ARG A 110 -5.94 -17.98 -4.80
CA ARG A 110 -7.40 -17.88 -5.02
C ARG A 110 -7.66 -17.58 -6.49
N ILE A 111 -8.60 -18.31 -7.08
CA ILE A 111 -9.12 -18.09 -8.45
C ILE A 111 -10.61 -17.75 -8.36
N GLY A 112 -11.00 -16.62 -8.96
CA GLY A 112 -12.39 -16.24 -9.16
C GLY A 112 -12.80 -16.35 -10.62
N ARG A 113 -11.94 -15.91 -11.54
CA ARG A 113 -12.11 -15.97 -12.99
C ARG A 113 -10.78 -16.30 -13.64
N TYR A 114 -10.59 -17.57 -14.03
CA TYR A 114 -9.39 -18.03 -14.70
C TYR A 114 -9.10 -17.21 -15.98
N PRO A 115 -7.85 -16.88 -16.31
CA PRO A 115 -6.58 -17.22 -15.65
C PRO A 115 -6.16 -16.26 -14.53
N LYS A 116 -6.96 -15.23 -14.22
CA LYS A 116 -6.71 -14.28 -13.14
C LYS A 116 -6.60 -15.00 -11.81
N ARG A 117 -5.66 -14.57 -10.97
CA ARG A 117 -5.35 -15.21 -9.69
C ARG A 117 -4.89 -14.21 -8.65
N LEU A 118 -5.07 -14.57 -7.39
CA LEU A 118 -4.63 -13.77 -6.26
C LEU A 118 -3.81 -14.65 -5.32
N LEU A 119 -2.62 -14.19 -4.94
CA LEU A 119 -1.68 -14.86 -4.04
C LEU A 119 -1.72 -14.17 -2.67
N MET A 120 -1.95 -14.94 -1.61
CA MET A 120 -2.19 -14.41 -0.26
C MET A 120 -0.95 -14.51 0.62
N TYR A 121 -0.62 -13.43 1.29
CA TYR A 121 0.54 -13.31 2.18
C TYR A 121 0.14 -12.80 3.56
N ARG A 122 1.09 -12.62 4.46
CA ARG A 122 0.95 -11.86 5.71
C ARG A 122 2.10 -10.89 5.87
N THR A 123 1.88 -9.83 6.61
CA THR A 123 2.90 -8.84 6.95
C THR A 123 2.67 -8.29 8.35
N ASP A 124 3.74 -7.79 8.97
CA ASP A 124 3.67 -6.96 10.18
C ASP A 124 3.95 -5.48 9.86
N GLU A 125 4.16 -5.16 8.59
CA GLU A 125 4.47 -3.81 8.13
C GLU A 125 3.24 -3.16 7.50
N LYS A 126 3.12 -1.84 7.63
CA LYS A 126 2.10 -1.06 6.95
C LYS A 126 2.55 -0.78 5.51
N ILE A 127 2.13 -1.62 4.56
CA ILE A 127 2.49 -1.52 3.15
C ILE A 127 1.28 -1.02 2.36
N GLY A 128 1.44 0.09 1.65
CA GLY A 128 0.40 0.64 0.77
C GLY A 128 0.19 -0.17 -0.51
N ARG A 129 -0.80 0.22 -1.29
CA ARG A 129 -1.05 -0.34 -2.63
C ARG A 129 0.13 -0.07 -3.56
N MET A 130 0.44 -1.05 -4.42
CA MET A 130 1.34 -0.90 -5.57
C MET A 130 0.71 -1.53 -6.79
N GLN A 131 1.03 -1.04 -7.99
CA GLN A 131 0.48 -1.60 -9.23
C GLN A 131 1.43 -1.43 -10.41
N VAL A 132 1.30 -2.35 -11.35
CA VAL A 132 1.82 -2.23 -12.72
C VAL A 132 0.67 -2.47 -13.68
N ARG A 133 0.39 -1.47 -14.54
CA ARG A 133 -0.58 -1.54 -15.62
C ARG A 133 0.16 -1.54 -16.94
N PHE A 134 -0.17 -2.47 -17.82
CA PHE A 134 0.55 -2.64 -19.08
C PHE A 134 -0.36 -3.15 -20.18
N ARG A 135 0.06 -2.98 -21.43
CA ARG A 135 -0.54 -3.66 -22.60
C ARG A 135 0.33 -4.81 -23.00
N ASP A 136 -0.28 -5.97 -23.21
CA ASP A 136 0.41 -7.15 -23.75
C ASP A 136 0.68 -7.02 -25.27
N GLY A 137 1.37 -8.00 -25.85
CA GLY A 137 1.69 -8.02 -27.28
C GLY A 137 0.49 -8.04 -28.23
N MET A 138 -0.73 -8.27 -27.69
CA MET A 138 -2.00 -8.19 -28.42
C MET A 138 -2.73 -6.84 -28.23
N GLY A 139 -2.12 -5.91 -27.47
CA GLY A 139 -2.69 -4.60 -27.17
C GLY A 139 -3.75 -4.61 -26.05
N VAL A 140 -3.95 -5.74 -25.37
CA VAL A 140 -4.92 -5.86 -24.28
C VAL A 140 -4.33 -5.28 -23.00
N GLU A 141 -5.10 -4.42 -22.31
CA GLU A 141 -4.69 -3.84 -21.03
C GLU A 141 -4.80 -4.87 -19.92
N GLN A 142 -3.75 -4.98 -19.12
CA GLN A 142 -3.54 -5.93 -18.05
C GLN A 142 -3.12 -5.19 -16.77
N LEU A 143 -3.38 -5.78 -15.61
CA LEU A 143 -3.07 -5.18 -14.32
C LEU A 143 -2.52 -6.22 -13.35
N VAL A 144 -1.47 -5.85 -12.63
CA VAL A 144 -0.98 -6.56 -11.44
C VAL A 144 -0.95 -5.58 -10.29
N GLU A 145 -1.56 -5.95 -9.17
CA GLU A 145 -1.65 -5.11 -7.98
C GLU A 145 -1.12 -5.83 -6.75
N PHE A 146 -0.45 -5.09 -5.88
CA PHE A 146 -0.31 -5.46 -4.48
C PHE A 146 -1.41 -4.76 -3.69
N LEU A 147 -2.31 -5.55 -3.14
CA LEU A 147 -3.36 -5.09 -2.25
C LEU A 147 -2.78 -5.02 -0.83
N GLY A 148 -2.71 -3.82 -0.28
CA GLY A 148 -2.10 -3.53 1.01
C GLY A 148 -3.03 -2.75 1.95
N ASP A 149 -2.45 -1.91 2.78
CA ASP A 149 -3.18 -1.15 3.78
C ASP A 149 -4.31 -0.31 3.16
N GLY A 150 -5.47 -0.27 3.83
CA GLY A 150 -6.67 0.40 3.36
C GLY A 150 -7.51 -0.38 2.32
N GLN A 151 -7.05 -1.56 1.87
CA GLN A 151 -7.73 -2.40 0.88
C GLN A 151 -8.28 -3.70 1.48
N GLN A 152 -9.14 -4.36 0.73
CA GLN A 152 -9.68 -5.70 1.03
C GLN A 152 -9.84 -6.50 -0.26
N TYR A 153 -9.95 -7.80 -0.12
CA TYR A 153 -10.26 -8.72 -1.22
C TYR A 153 -11.12 -9.89 -0.75
N VAL A 154 -11.86 -10.47 -1.69
CA VAL A 154 -12.73 -11.63 -1.41
C VAL A 154 -11.91 -12.91 -1.49
N ILE A 155 -12.03 -13.77 -0.47
CA ILE A 155 -11.37 -15.09 -0.42
C ILE A 155 -12.31 -16.24 -0.67
N ALA A 156 -13.61 -16.09 -0.33
CA ALA A 156 -14.62 -17.14 -0.53
C ALA A 156 -16.00 -16.55 -0.74
N GLY A 157 -16.89 -17.35 -1.30
CA GLY A 157 -18.25 -16.96 -1.70
C GLY A 157 -18.41 -17.08 -3.21
N ILE A 158 -19.37 -16.37 -3.77
CA ILE A 158 -19.72 -16.43 -5.20
C ILE A 158 -19.09 -15.26 -5.96
N HIS A 159 -18.41 -15.57 -7.06
CA HIS A 159 -17.81 -14.54 -7.91
C HIS A 159 -18.91 -13.83 -8.74
N PRO A 160 -18.92 -12.47 -8.81
CA PRO A 160 -20.04 -11.72 -9.38
C PRO A 160 -20.26 -11.93 -10.88
N ILE A 161 -19.21 -12.26 -11.64
CA ILE A 161 -19.28 -12.44 -13.09
C ILE A 161 -19.50 -13.90 -13.47
N THR A 162 -18.67 -14.81 -12.95
CA THR A 162 -18.76 -16.24 -13.29
C THR A 162 -19.94 -16.92 -12.62
N LYS A 163 -20.47 -16.35 -11.54
CA LYS A 163 -21.52 -16.94 -10.67
C LYS A 163 -21.10 -18.24 -10.00
N GLU A 164 -19.82 -18.60 -10.10
CA GLU A 164 -19.23 -19.79 -9.48
C GLU A 164 -18.54 -19.42 -8.16
N PRO A 165 -18.36 -20.36 -7.24
CA PRO A 165 -17.58 -20.15 -6.04
C PRO A 165 -16.12 -19.80 -6.37
N TYR A 166 -15.54 -18.90 -5.57
CA TYR A 166 -14.08 -18.75 -5.58
C TYR A 166 -13.41 -20.06 -5.19
N SER A 167 -12.37 -20.47 -5.92
CA SER A 167 -11.56 -21.64 -5.58
C SER A 167 -10.23 -21.25 -4.94
N LEU A 168 -9.77 -22.10 -4.02
CA LEU A 168 -8.46 -22.00 -3.38
C LEU A 168 -7.69 -23.29 -3.66
N ASP A 169 -6.39 -23.19 -3.89
CA ASP A 169 -5.49 -24.32 -4.11
C ASP A 169 -5.06 -25.01 -2.81
N VAL A 170 -5.43 -24.43 -1.66
CA VAL A 170 -5.13 -24.95 -0.33
C VAL A 170 -6.34 -24.82 0.60
N ASP A 171 -6.39 -25.63 1.62
CA ASP A 171 -7.32 -25.48 2.73
C ASP A 171 -6.79 -24.41 3.72
N LEU A 172 -7.39 -23.22 3.67
CA LEU A 172 -7.05 -22.12 4.59
C LEU A 172 -7.45 -22.42 6.03
N GLU A 173 -8.51 -23.22 6.25
CA GLU A 173 -8.96 -23.57 7.58
C GLU A 173 -7.93 -24.47 8.27
N ALA A 174 -7.33 -25.41 7.53
CA ALA A 174 -6.24 -26.24 8.06
C ALA A 174 -4.92 -25.47 8.21
N ARG A 175 -4.67 -24.48 7.36
CA ARG A 175 -3.40 -23.72 7.35
C ARG A 175 -3.33 -22.64 8.42
N GLY A 176 -4.43 -21.95 8.65
CA GLY A 176 -4.49 -20.78 9.54
C GLY A 176 -3.62 -19.59 9.07
N PRO A 177 -3.72 -18.43 9.72
CA PRO A 177 -2.98 -17.24 9.34
C PRO A 177 -1.45 -17.36 9.51
N ALA A 178 -0.98 -18.13 10.49
CA ALA A 178 0.44 -18.40 10.71
C ALA A 178 1.10 -19.14 9.54
N GLY A 179 0.33 -19.94 8.80
CA GLY A 179 0.78 -20.67 7.63
C GLY A 179 0.95 -19.82 6.38
N LEU A 180 0.51 -18.55 6.37
CA LEU A 180 0.76 -17.61 5.28
C LEU A 180 2.23 -17.16 5.30
N LYS A 181 2.84 -17.07 4.11
CA LYS A 181 4.22 -16.57 3.98
C LYS A 181 4.28 -15.10 4.36
N LYS A 182 5.23 -14.74 5.24
CA LYS A 182 5.48 -13.35 5.61
C LYS A 182 6.25 -12.64 4.52
N VAL A 183 5.80 -11.43 4.16
CA VAL A 183 6.45 -10.54 3.20
C VAL A 183 6.80 -9.21 3.87
N THR A 184 7.81 -8.54 3.34
CA THR A 184 8.25 -7.20 3.73
C THR A 184 8.02 -6.23 2.59
N ARG A 185 7.97 -4.93 2.90
CA ARG A 185 7.88 -3.86 1.91
C ARG A 185 8.98 -4.00 0.84
N GLU A 186 10.22 -4.17 1.28
CA GLU A 186 11.39 -4.30 0.39
C GLU A 186 11.20 -5.42 -0.65
N LYS A 187 10.75 -6.60 -0.21
CA LYS A 187 10.51 -7.73 -1.13
C LYS A 187 9.41 -7.46 -2.14
N ILE A 188 8.36 -6.75 -1.71
CA ILE A 188 7.26 -6.37 -2.61
C ILE A 188 7.73 -5.34 -3.62
N GLU A 189 8.45 -4.32 -3.18
CA GLU A 189 9.03 -3.28 -4.05
C GLU A 189 9.97 -3.89 -5.08
N GLN A 190 10.86 -4.79 -4.65
CA GLN A 190 11.77 -5.51 -5.56
C GLN A 190 10.99 -6.38 -6.55
N PHE A 191 9.97 -7.12 -6.11
CA PHE A 191 9.13 -7.91 -7.00
C PHE A 191 8.49 -7.05 -8.09
N PHE A 192 7.95 -5.87 -7.76
CA PHE A 192 7.32 -4.98 -8.73
C PHE A 192 8.33 -4.34 -9.69
N ALA A 193 9.57 -4.07 -9.24
CA ALA A 193 10.67 -3.64 -10.10
C ALA A 193 11.03 -4.71 -11.12
N ASP A 194 11.32 -5.93 -10.65
CA ASP A 194 11.68 -7.07 -11.50
C ASP A 194 10.55 -7.42 -12.48
N LEU A 195 9.29 -7.31 -12.02
CA LEU A 195 8.12 -7.53 -12.86
C LEU A 195 8.04 -6.52 -14.00
N THR A 196 8.26 -5.23 -13.72
CA THR A 196 8.23 -4.17 -14.74
C THR A 196 9.27 -4.41 -15.80
N GLU A 197 10.52 -4.66 -15.40
CA GLU A 197 11.62 -4.96 -16.30
C GLU A 197 11.34 -6.23 -17.16
N THR A 198 10.84 -7.28 -16.52
CA THR A 198 10.50 -8.52 -17.22
C THR A 198 9.40 -8.31 -18.26
N LEU A 199 8.35 -7.54 -17.93
CA LEU A 199 7.27 -7.23 -18.86
C LEU A 199 7.77 -6.43 -20.07
N GLU A 200 8.66 -5.45 -19.86
CA GLU A 200 9.31 -4.69 -20.95
C GLU A 200 10.15 -5.62 -21.86
N MET A 201 10.98 -6.51 -21.27
CA MET A 201 11.76 -7.49 -22.03
C MET A 201 10.87 -8.46 -22.83
N MET A 202 9.66 -8.76 -22.35
CA MET A 202 8.66 -9.57 -23.04
C MET A 202 7.89 -8.79 -24.14
N GLY A 203 8.22 -7.51 -24.36
CA GLY A 203 7.59 -6.66 -25.37
C GLY A 203 6.24 -6.08 -24.93
N CYS A 204 5.93 -6.08 -23.64
CA CYS A 204 4.76 -5.39 -23.13
C CYS A 204 5.01 -3.89 -23.02
N GLN A 205 3.97 -3.09 -23.27
CA GLN A 205 4.03 -1.65 -23.10
C GLN A 205 3.57 -1.28 -21.68
N ILE A 206 4.44 -0.75 -20.86
CA ILE A 206 4.06 -0.23 -19.53
C ILE A 206 3.26 1.05 -19.69
N ILE A 207 2.02 1.07 -19.16
CA ILE A 207 1.15 2.24 -19.13
C ILE A 207 1.37 3.03 -17.84
N HIS A 208 1.47 2.30 -16.72
CA HIS A 208 1.72 2.85 -15.40
C HIS A 208 2.45 1.81 -14.55
N ALA A 209 3.51 2.24 -13.91
CA ALA A 209 4.15 1.50 -12.83
C ALA A 209 4.35 2.48 -11.67
N ASP A 210 3.99 2.04 -10.47
CA ASP A 210 4.28 2.86 -9.28
C ASP A 210 5.79 3.04 -9.18
N LYS A 211 6.23 4.29 -9.25
CA LYS A 211 7.66 4.68 -9.22
C LYS A 211 8.39 4.25 -7.94
N THR A 212 7.65 3.78 -6.94
CA THR A 212 8.21 3.19 -5.73
C THR A 212 9.15 2.02 -5.99
N ALA A 213 8.89 1.20 -7.02
CA ALA A 213 9.73 0.05 -7.33
C ALA A 213 11.07 0.47 -7.98
N GLN A 214 11.07 1.35 -8.98
CA GLN A 214 12.30 1.88 -9.57
C GLN A 214 13.10 2.74 -8.57
N LYS A 215 12.39 3.56 -7.79
CA LYS A 215 12.98 4.36 -6.74
C LYS A 215 13.54 3.54 -5.57
N ALA A 216 13.00 2.36 -5.27
CA ALA A 216 13.55 1.49 -4.23
C ALA A 216 14.95 0.97 -4.58
N VAL A 217 15.16 0.60 -5.86
CA VAL A 217 16.49 0.18 -6.35
C VAL A 217 17.46 1.34 -6.36
N GLU A 218 17.02 2.51 -6.81
CA GLU A 218 17.83 3.74 -6.79
C GLU A 218 18.15 4.18 -5.35
N ARG A 219 17.18 4.08 -4.41
CA ARG A 219 17.37 4.40 -2.98
C ARG A 219 18.35 3.46 -2.29
N GLN A 220 18.32 2.17 -2.60
CA GLN A 220 19.28 1.20 -2.07
C GLN A 220 20.69 1.45 -2.57
N SER A 221 20.87 2.11 -3.73
CA SER A 221 22.16 2.51 -4.26
C SER A 221 22.74 3.76 -3.61
N VAL A 222 21.92 4.54 -2.90
CA VAL A 222 22.37 5.76 -2.19
C VAL A 222 22.96 5.37 -0.84
N ASP A 223 24.24 5.67 -0.64
CA ASP A 223 24.86 5.53 0.67
C ASP A 223 24.19 6.46 1.69
N GLN A 224 23.44 5.89 2.62
CA GLN A 224 22.67 6.66 3.61
C GLN A 224 23.57 7.50 4.51
N ALA A 225 24.81 7.07 4.75
CA ALA A 225 25.78 7.84 5.53
C ALA A 225 26.20 9.13 4.79
N SER A 226 26.25 9.11 3.47
CA SER A 226 26.58 10.28 2.66
C SER A 226 25.49 11.36 2.67
N LEU A 227 24.27 11.02 3.13
CA LEU A 227 23.16 11.98 3.23
C LEU A 227 23.18 12.81 4.50
N ILE A 228 24.01 12.43 5.49
CA ILE A 228 24.07 13.09 6.80
C ILE A 228 24.88 14.38 6.71
N ALA A 229 24.40 15.42 7.36
CA ALA A 229 25.10 16.70 7.50
C ALA A 229 26.29 16.58 8.50
N PRO A 230 27.27 17.49 8.44
CA PRO A 230 28.35 17.53 9.42
C PRO A 230 27.85 17.65 10.87
N SER A 231 26.74 18.36 11.08
CA SER A 231 26.03 18.41 12.37
C SER A 231 24.59 18.85 12.20
N VAL A 232 23.77 18.63 13.24
CA VAL A 232 22.36 19.10 13.29
C VAL A 232 22.30 20.63 13.16
N ALA A 233 23.28 21.37 13.73
CA ALA A 233 23.34 22.83 13.61
C ALA A 233 23.45 23.31 12.16
N HIS A 234 24.14 22.58 11.29
CA HIS A 234 24.19 22.87 9.84
C HIS A 234 22.83 22.68 9.18
N VAL A 235 22.11 21.61 9.55
CA VAL A 235 20.75 21.35 9.05
C VAL A 235 19.81 22.48 9.47
N GLN A 236 19.84 22.85 10.74
CA GLN A 236 19.02 23.93 11.29
C GLN A 236 19.29 25.28 10.59
N ALA A 237 20.54 25.63 10.39
CA ALA A 237 20.92 26.87 9.70
C ALA A 237 20.49 26.87 8.22
N ALA A 238 20.67 25.75 7.54
CA ALA A 238 20.22 25.60 6.13
C ALA A 238 18.69 25.72 6.01
N VAL A 239 17.95 25.01 6.86
CA VAL A 239 16.47 25.02 6.83
C VAL A 239 15.92 26.40 7.19
N ALA A 240 16.53 27.10 8.17
CA ALA A 240 16.13 28.46 8.54
C ALA A 240 16.25 29.47 7.38
N ALA A 241 17.13 29.21 6.41
CA ALA A 241 17.28 30.05 5.22
C ALA A 241 16.22 29.79 4.15
N ILE A 242 15.48 28.67 4.22
CA ILE A 242 14.51 28.26 3.21
C ILE A 242 13.11 28.74 3.60
N PRO A 243 12.54 29.75 2.91
CA PRO A 243 11.21 30.22 3.21
C PRO A 243 10.15 29.19 2.79
N ASN A 244 9.21 28.89 3.68
CA ASN A 244 8.10 27.98 3.40
C ASN A 244 6.92 28.75 2.81
N LYS A 245 6.91 28.91 1.48
CA LYS A 245 5.90 29.66 0.72
C LYS A 245 5.41 28.89 -0.49
N THR A 246 4.17 29.14 -0.92
CA THR A 246 3.55 28.55 -2.12
C THR A 246 4.41 28.73 -3.37
N GLU A 247 5.10 29.87 -3.50
CA GLU A 247 6.00 30.14 -4.63
C GLU A 247 7.15 29.12 -4.74
N HIS A 248 7.63 28.59 -3.61
CA HIS A 248 8.79 27.68 -3.53
C HIS A 248 8.40 26.22 -3.31
N PHE A 249 7.20 26.00 -2.76
CA PHE A 249 6.63 24.69 -2.44
C PHE A 249 5.17 24.67 -2.91
N PRO A 250 4.92 24.61 -4.23
CA PRO A 250 3.58 24.76 -4.81
C PRO A 250 2.67 23.57 -4.53
N ASP A 251 3.23 22.42 -4.20
CA ASP A 251 2.47 21.21 -3.94
C ASP A 251 2.93 20.48 -2.68
N ARG A 252 2.11 19.50 -2.27
CA ARG A 252 2.37 18.68 -1.09
C ARG A 252 3.62 17.79 -1.24
N ASP A 253 3.94 17.38 -2.46
CA ASP A 253 5.10 16.50 -2.70
C ASP A 253 6.40 17.25 -2.40
N ASP A 254 6.49 18.52 -2.76
CA ASP A 254 7.66 19.36 -2.44
C ASP A 254 7.82 19.58 -0.92
N TYR A 255 6.69 19.79 -0.21
CA TYR A 255 6.68 19.86 1.26
C TYR A 255 7.19 18.54 1.90
N ILE A 256 6.69 17.40 1.44
CA ILE A 256 7.11 16.09 1.93
C ILE A 256 8.60 15.82 1.64
N ARG A 257 9.10 16.25 0.47
CA ARG A 257 10.53 16.14 0.11
C ARG A 257 11.43 16.88 1.08
N MET A 258 11.02 18.06 1.57
CA MET A 258 11.76 18.79 2.61
C MET A 258 11.89 17.96 3.88
N GLY A 259 10.79 17.35 4.35
CA GLY A 259 10.81 16.52 5.54
C GLY A 259 11.74 15.32 5.41
N TYR A 260 11.70 14.61 4.27
CA TYR A 260 12.63 13.52 3.98
C TYR A 260 14.09 13.99 4.01
N ALA A 261 14.40 15.13 3.39
CA ALA A 261 15.76 15.67 3.33
C ALA A 261 16.27 16.10 4.71
N ILE A 262 15.43 16.73 5.54
CA ILE A 262 15.75 17.11 6.92
C ILE A 262 16.03 15.85 7.75
N LYS A 263 15.14 14.86 7.70
CA LYS A 263 15.27 13.62 8.48
C LYS A 263 16.54 12.84 8.11
N ALA A 264 16.84 12.74 6.81
CA ALA A 264 18.07 12.12 6.32
C ALA A 264 19.32 12.89 6.71
N ALA A 265 19.31 14.22 6.61
CA ALA A 265 20.46 15.07 6.91
C ALA A 265 20.81 15.09 8.41
N CYS A 266 19.82 14.97 9.29
CA CYS A 266 20.06 14.84 10.74
C CYS A 266 20.61 13.46 11.12
N GLY A 267 20.28 12.42 10.32
CA GLY A 267 20.70 11.05 10.62
C GLY A 267 19.84 10.36 11.68
N PRO A 268 19.97 9.03 11.84
CA PRO A 268 19.08 8.22 12.67
C PRO A 268 19.18 8.52 14.18
N ASP A 269 20.33 8.98 14.65
CA ASP A 269 20.56 9.25 16.07
C ASP A 269 19.97 10.60 16.54
N ASN A 270 19.54 11.46 15.59
CA ASN A 270 19.04 12.81 15.86
C ASN A 270 17.58 12.99 15.37
N GLU A 271 16.73 11.96 15.53
CA GLU A 271 15.35 12.00 15.01
C GLU A 271 14.49 13.05 15.72
N ALA A 272 14.74 13.31 17.01
CA ALA A 272 14.04 14.35 17.76
C ALA A 272 14.38 15.75 17.24
N ASP A 273 15.68 16.03 17.01
CA ASP A 273 16.12 17.31 16.44
C ASP A 273 15.57 17.50 15.01
N ALA A 274 15.56 16.43 14.22
CA ALA A 274 14.98 16.45 12.86
C ALA A 274 13.48 16.80 12.89
N PHE A 275 12.75 16.28 13.87
CA PHE A 275 11.34 16.63 14.06
C PHE A 275 11.16 18.09 14.43
N GLU A 276 11.91 18.60 15.41
CA GLU A 276 11.85 20.02 15.83
C GLU A 276 12.15 20.98 14.66
N ILE A 277 13.16 20.68 13.86
CA ILE A 277 13.51 21.47 12.66
C ILE A 277 12.40 21.44 11.63
N PHE A 278 11.83 20.25 11.36
CA PHE A 278 10.75 20.11 10.40
C PHE A 278 9.44 20.77 10.87
N GLU A 279 9.11 20.64 12.16
CA GLU A 279 7.96 21.30 12.78
C GLU A 279 8.07 22.82 12.66
N ALA A 280 9.21 23.40 13.07
CA ALA A 280 9.45 24.84 13.00
C ALA A 280 9.32 25.37 11.56
N TRP A 281 9.90 24.66 10.58
CA TRP A 281 9.79 25.02 9.17
C TRP A 281 8.35 24.85 8.66
N SER A 282 7.65 23.76 9.00
CA SER A 282 6.26 23.53 8.63
C SER A 282 5.31 24.57 9.19
N ALA A 283 5.51 24.96 10.45
CA ALA A 283 4.71 25.99 11.13
C ALA A 283 4.88 27.38 10.51
N SER A 284 5.97 27.61 9.77
CA SER A 284 6.24 28.89 9.08
C SER A 284 5.49 29.04 7.75
N TRP A 285 4.60 28.08 7.38
CA TRP A 285 3.80 28.15 6.17
C TRP A 285 2.96 29.42 6.13
N GLU A 286 3.00 30.15 5.03
CA GLU A 286 2.38 31.48 4.92
C GLU A 286 0.86 31.49 5.09
N ASP A 287 0.19 30.39 4.74
CA ASP A 287 -1.27 30.26 4.85
C ASP A 287 -1.72 29.67 6.21
N GLY A 288 -0.79 29.35 7.11
CA GLY A 288 -1.07 28.90 8.49
C GLY A 288 -1.85 27.59 8.62
N ALA A 289 -1.78 26.71 7.62
CA ALA A 289 -2.68 25.55 7.49
C ALA A 289 -2.19 24.26 8.16
N ASN A 290 -0.93 24.18 8.63
CA ASN A 290 -0.39 22.95 9.22
C ASN A 290 -0.61 22.89 10.73
N THR A 291 -1.40 21.92 11.18
CA THR A 291 -1.56 21.62 12.61
C THR A 291 -0.44 20.67 13.08
N LEU A 292 -0.12 20.70 14.37
CA LEU A 292 0.87 19.80 14.98
C LEU A 292 0.56 18.34 14.67
N ASP A 293 -0.69 17.90 14.82
CA ASP A 293 -1.14 16.53 14.51
C ASP A 293 -0.84 16.14 13.05
N THR A 294 -0.98 17.08 12.12
CA THR A 294 -0.67 16.83 10.68
C THR A 294 0.83 16.69 10.47
N ILE A 295 1.63 17.56 11.11
CA ILE A 295 3.09 17.56 11.01
C ILE A 295 3.66 16.27 11.59
N GLU A 296 3.21 15.86 12.79
CA GLU A 296 3.60 14.59 13.42
C GLU A 296 3.25 13.37 12.56
N ALA A 297 2.01 13.35 12.02
CA ALA A 297 1.56 12.27 11.15
C ALA A 297 2.38 12.17 9.86
N ASP A 298 2.76 13.30 9.25
CA ASP A 298 3.58 13.33 8.07
C ASP A 298 5.02 12.88 8.36
N PHE A 299 5.63 13.44 9.39
CA PHE A 299 7.00 13.08 9.80
C PHE A 299 7.12 11.61 10.20
N GLY A 300 6.13 11.06 10.90
CA GLY A 300 6.08 9.66 11.31
C GLY A 300 5.96 8.68 10.13
N ARG A 301 5.58 9.14 8.94
CA ARG A 301 5.54 8.32 7.71
C ARG A 301 6.85 8.33 6.92
N MET A 302 7.79 9.20 7.27
CA MET A 302 9.07 9.32 6.57
C MET A 302 10.08 8.33 7.11
N HIS A 303 10.37 7.28 6.34
CA HIS A 303 11.28 6.20 6.72
C HIS A 303 12.38 6.01 5.68
N PRO A 304 13.60 5.55 6.10
CA PRO A 304 14.65 5.18 5.17
C PRO A 304 14.21 3.98 4.29
N PRO A 305 14.89 3.74 3.13
CA PRO A 305 16.04 4.49 2.62
C PRO A 305 15.65 5.85 2.03
N TYR A 306 16.51 6.86 2.25
CA TYR A 306 16.31 8.22 1.76
C TYR A 306 17.06 8.44 0.45
N GLU A 307 16.54 9.34 -0.42
CA GLU A 307 17.16 9.75 -1.69
C GLU A 307 17.82 11.14 -1.56
N LEU A 308 17.28 11.96 -0.69
CA LEU A 308 17.68 13.34 -0.49
C LEU A 308 18.20 13.51 0.92
N GLY A 309 19.25 14.29 1.08
CA GLY A 309 19.86 14.57 2.38
C GLY A 309 20.59 15.90 2.36
N TRP A 310 21.73 15.97 3.04
CA TRP A 310 22.46 17.22 3.28
C TRP A 310 22.79 17.99 2.01
N ASP A 311 23.33 17.34 0.99
CA ASP A 311 23.75 18.05 -0.23
C ASP A 311 22.59 18.70 -0.97
N TRP A 312 21.45 18.00 -1.05
CA TRP A 312 20.24 18.57 -1.63
C TRP A 312 19.72 19.74 -0.79
N LEU A 313 19.66 19.57 0.55
CA LEU A 313 19.17 20.58 1.48
C LEU A 313 20.01 21.84 1.45
N ALA A 314 21.34 21.70 1.52
CA ALA A 314 22.27 22.80 1.45
C ALA A 314 22.25 23.49 0.07
N GLY A 315 22.11 22.72 -1.01
CA GLY A 315 21.93 23.26 -2.36
C GLY A 315 20.64 24.08 -2.48
N LYS A 316 19.52 23.59 -1.93
CA LYS A 316 18.25 24.33 -1.87
C LYS A 316 18.41 25.63 -1.05
N ALA A 317 19.02 25.54 0.13
CA ALA A 317 19.27 26.70 0.99
C ALA A 317 20.17 27.76 0.35
N ALA A 318 21.14 27.34 -0.45
CA ALA A 318 22.03 28.24 -1.17
C ALA A 318 21.27 29.15 -2.16
N THR A 319 20.16 28.69 -2.72
CA THR A 319 19.29 29.53 -3.59
C THR A 319 18.63 30.69 -2.83
N PHE A 320 18.62 30.62 -1.50
CA PHE A 320 18.12 31.65 -0.58
C PHE A 320 19.24 32.34 0.20
N GLY A 321 20.50 32.20 -0.25
CA GLY A 321 21.64 32.95 0.31
C GLY A 321 22.37 32.23 1.45
N TYR A 322 22.00 30.98 1.77
CA TYR A 322 22.79 30.18 2.73
C TYR A 322 24.17 29.88 2.15
N LYS A 323 25.20 30.06 2.97
CA LYS A 323 26.58 29.72 2.59
C LYS A 323 27.03 28.53 3.44
N ARG A 324 27.41 27.43 2.76
CA ARG A 324 28.09 26.32 3.45
C ARG A 324 29.33 26.83 4.15
N GLU A 325 29.44 26.64 5.47
CA GLU A 325 30.72 26.75 6.13
C GLU A 325 31.61 25.61 5.61
N VAL A 326 32.74 25.97 5.03
CA VAL A 326 33.77 25.00 4.64
C VAL A 326 34.56 24.79 5.89
N ASP A 327 34.47 23.62 6.52
CA ASP A 327 35.35 23.25 7.61
C ASP A 327 36.79 23.33 7.10
N GLU A 328 37.59 24.24 7.72
CA GLU A 328 39.03 24.39 7.46
C GLU A 328 39.82 23.20 8.00
#